data_af0f5ef1386287185b93603b28f934be
#
_entry.id   af0f5ef1386287185b93603b28f934be
#
_cell.length_a   1.000
_cell.length_b   1.000
_cell.length_c   1.000
_cell.angle_alpha   90.00
_cell.angle_beta   90.00
_cell.angle_gamma   90.00
#
_symmetry.space_group_name_H-M   'P 1'
#
loop_
_entity.id
_entity.type
_entity.pdbx_description
1 polymer ?
#
loop_
_entity_poly.entity_id
_entity_poly.type
_entity_poly.pdbx_seq_one_letter_code
_entity_poly.pdbx_strand_id
1 'polypeptide(L)'
;IGLGGMFCTLLYPFLKFNALGDLVILMAYAFLPTIGTSFVATGAIDWSVLLIALPLGLITDGILHSNNTRDMVTDKRAEIKTMAMGLGKKISAFLYGFEVIFPFVWVGILSILGYMPVGTVIIFLTLPIAIGCAKTMKNSVTGGPALIADLDVRTANLQLLFSTLLTISLIISRFL
;
A
#
# COMPACT_ATOMS: atom_id res chain seq x y z
N ILE A 1 5.34 16.75 -11.77
CA ILE A 1 5.18 16.11 -10.45
C ILE A 1 4.52 17.09 -9.50
N GLY A 2 5.07 18.29 -9.27
CA GLY A 2 4.49 19.29 -8.38
C GLY A 2 3.02 19.61 -8.69
N LEU A 3 2.70 19.84 -9.97
CA LEU A 3 1.31 20.03 -10.42
C LEU A 3 0.44 18.80 -10.16
N GLY A 4 0.97 17.58 -10.36
CA GLY A 4 0.27 16.33 -10.05
C GLY A 4 -0.02 16.20 -8.55
N GLY A 5 0.94 16.52 -7.68
CA GLY A 5 0.75 16.55 -6.24
C GLY A 5 -0.28 17.58 -5.79
N MET A 6 -0.23 18.81 -6.34
CA MET A 6 -1.25 19.84 -6.10
C MET A 6 -2.65 19.37 -6.53
N PHE A 7 -2.76 18.73 -7.70
CA PHE A 7 -4.00 18.18 -8.20
C PHE A 7 -4.56 17.10 -7.26
N CYS A 8 -3.71 16.16 -6.82
CA CYS A 8 -4.09 15.17 -5.81
C CYS A 8 -4.59 15.83 -4.51
N THR A 9 -3.89 16.85 -4.02
CA THR A 9 -4.27 17.55 -2.78
C THR A 9 -5.61 18.29 -2.92
N LEU A 10 -5.81 18.99 -4.02
CA LEU A 10 -7.04 19.76 -4.26
C LEU A 10 -8.26 18.86 -4.50
N LEU A 11 -8.06 17.73 -5.18
CA LEU A 11 -9.14 16.78 -5.47
C LEU A 11 -9.35 15.76 -4.36
N TYR A 12 -8.41 15.61 -3.42
CA TYR A 12 -8.50 14.59 -2.38
C TYR A 12 -9.83 14.63 -1.60
N PRO A 13 -10.33 15.78 -1.12
CA PRO A 13 -11.62 15.81 -0.42
C PRO A 13 -12.75 15.27 -1.28
N PHE A 14 -12.84 15.74 -2.55
CA PHE A 14 -13.86 15.28 -3.48
C PHE A 14 -13.75 13.78 -3.78
N LEU A 15 -12.53 13.29 -4.05
CA LEU A 15 -12.29 11.88 -4.37
C LEU A 15 -12.51 10.98 -3.16
N LYS A 16 -12.12 11.44 -1.96
CA LYS A 16 -12.39 10.72 -0.70
C LYS A 16 -13.89 10.54 -0.48
N PHE A 17 -14.70 11.60 -0.65
CA PHE A 17 -16.16 11.53 -0.50
C PHE A 17 -16.84 10.65 -1.57
N ASN A 18 -16.16 10.36 -2.68
CA ASN A 18 -16.65 9.47 -3.73
C ASN A 18 -16.00 8.07 -3.71
N ALA A 19 -15.43 7.66 -2.58
CA ALA A 19 -14.78 6.37 -2.39
C ALA A 19 -13.55 6.10 -3.30
N LEU A 20 -12.87 7.16 -3.76
CA LEU A 20 -11.67 7.10 -4.59
C LEU A 20 -10.40 7.51 -3.81
N GLY A 21 -10.48 7.59 -2.47
CA GLY A 21 -9.35 7.98 -1.61
C GLY A 21 -8.15 7.05 -1.77
N ASP A 22 -8.39 5.76 -1.87
CA ASP A 22 -7.37 4.72 -2.02
C ASP A 22 -6.54 4.93 -3.31
N LEU A 23 -7.21 5.24 -4.43
CA LEU A 23 -6.51 5.57 -5.69
C LEU A 23 -5.60 6.80 -5.54
N VAL A 24 -6.06 7.82 -4.81
CA VAL A 24 -5.24 9.03 -4.58
C VAL A 24 -4.01 8.71 -3.73
N ILE A 25 -4.15 7.84 -2.73
CA ILE A 25 -3.02 7.39 -1.91
C ILE A 25 -1.98 6.67 -2.78
N LEU A 26 -2.40 5.73 -3.63
CA LEU A 26 -1.51 5.03 -4.55
C LEU A 26 -0.76 6.00 -5.47
N MET A 27 -1.47 6.99 -6.04
CA MET A 27 -0.86 7.99 -6.91
C MET A 27 0.09 8.92 -6.16
N ALA A 28 -0.35 9.48 -5.02
CA ALA A 28 0.38 10.53 -4.31
C ALA A 28 1.56 10.00 -3.48
N TYR A 29 1.45 8.79 -2.94
CA TYR A 29 2.46 8.22 -2.03
C TYR A 29 3.36 7.15 -2.66
N ALA A 30 3.00 6.62 -3.84
CA ALA A 30 3.84 5.64 -4.52
C ALA A 30 4.26 6.14 -5.92
N PHE A 31 3.34 6.35 -6.83
CA PHE A 31 3.67 6.54 -8.24
C PHE A 31 4.33 7.90 -8.52
N LEU A 32 3.72 9.01 -8.09
CA LEU A 32 4.27 10.34 -8.35
C LEU A 32 5.64 10.57 -7.69
N PRO A 33 5.87 10.20 -6.41
CA PRO A 33 7.19 10.34 -5.81
C PRO A 33 8.26 9.50 -6.51
N THR A 34 7.92 8.26 -6.89
CA THR A 34 8.89 7.35 -7.52
C THR A 34 9.26 7.82 -8.92
N ILE A 35 8.28 8.18 -9.78
CA ILE A 35 8.55 8.77 -11.08
C ILE A 35 9.38 10.05 -10.93
N GLY A 36 9.03 10.86 -9.92
CA GLY A 36 9.70 12.12 -9.65
C GLY A 36 11.15 11.98 -9.28
N THR A 37 11.42 11.10 -8.38
CA THR A 37 12.78 10.79 -7.93
C THR A 37 13.61 10.25 -9.10
N SER A 38 13.05 9.32 -9.89
CA SER A 38 13.70 8.77 -11.07
C SER A 38 14.02 9.86 -12.09
N PHE A 39 13.06 10.75 -12.38
CA PHE A 39 13.25 11.85 -13.30
C PHE A 39 14.36 12.82 -12.85
N VAL A 40 14.39 13.17 -11.56
CA VAL A 40 15.45 14.07 -11.02
C VAL A 40 16.82 13.39 -11.10
N ALA A 41 16.89 12.08 -10.90
CA ALA A 41 18.14 11.34 -10.94
C ALA A 41 18.68 11.11 -12.36
N THR A 42 17.81 10.93 -13.35
CA THR A 42 18.20 10.47 -14.71
C THR A 42 17.96 11.50 -15.82
N GLY A 43 17.16 12.53 -15.54
CA GLY A 43 16.71 13.51 -16.56
C GLY A 43 15.65 12.97 -17.53
N ALA A 44 15.20 11.71 -17.37
CA ALA A 44 14.24 11.06 -18.24
C ALA A 44 13.08 10.45 -17.44
N ILE A 45 11.90 10.31 -18.06
CA ILE A 45 10.78 9.59 -17.46
C ILE A 45 10.97 8.10 -17.75
N ASP A 46 11.16 7.33 -16.68
CA ASP A 46 11.23 5.87 -16.73
C ASP A 46 9.97 5.27 -16.06
N TRP A 47 9.10 4.69 -16.88
CA TRP A 47 7.86 4.05 -16.39
C TRP A 47 8.11 2.72 -15.70
N SER A 48 9.28 2.10 -15.90
CA SER A 48 9.62 0.82 -15.27
C SER A 48 9.70 0.92 -13.75
N VAL A 49 9.99 2.12 -13.23
CA VAL A 49 10.03 2.39 -11.78
C VAL A 49 8.68 2.13 -11.08
N LEU A 50 7.59 2.15 -11.83
CA LEU A 50 6.26 1.81 -11.30
C LEU A 50 6.14 0.34 -10.89
N LEU A 51 6.95 -0.55 -11.47
CA LEU A 51 7.03 -1.95 -11.06
C LEU A 51 7.51 -2.08 -9.60
N ILE A 52 8.42 -1.19 -9.20
CA ILE A 52 8.95 -1.14 -7.83
C ILE A 52 8.00 -0.36 -6.90
N ALA A 53 7.36 0.69 -7.43
CA ALA A 53 6.43 1.52 -6.66
C ALA A 53 5.15 0.79 -6.26
N LEU A 54 4.64 -0.10 -7.14
CA LEU A 54 3.36 -0.79 -6.93
C LEU A 54 3.28 -1.56 -5.61
N PRO A 55 4.23 -2.45 -5.25
CA PRO A 55 4.15 -3.19 -3.99
C PRO A 55 4.20 -2.28 -2.76
N LEU A 56 4.96 -1.19 -2.81
CA LEU A 56 5.03 -0.21 -1.74
C LEU A 56 3.71 0.55 -1.61
N GLY A 57 3.15 0.96 -2.74
CA GLY A 57 1.87 1.66 -2.80
C GLY A 57 0.71 0.84 -2.25
N LEU A 58 0.66 -0.46 -2.56
CA LEU A 58 -0.39 -1.36 -2.07
C LEU A 58 -0.34 -1.51 -0.55
N ILE A 59 0.85 -1.69 0.06
CA ILE A 59 0.94 -1.77 1.52
C ILE A 59 0.57 -0.42 2.15
N THR A 60 0.96 0.71 1.54
CA THR A 60 0.58 2.04 2.00
C THR A 60 -0.94 2.23 1.94
N ASP A 61 -1.58 1.78 0.87
CA ASP A 61 -3.03 1.80 0.73
C ASP A 61 -3.72 0.94 1.80
N GLY A 62 -3.16 -0.22 2.11
CA GLY A 62 -3.61 -1.07 3.23
C GLY A 62 -3.67 -0.35 4.58
N ILE A 63 -2.80 0.66 4.82
CA ILE A 63 -2.88 1.49 6.04
C ILE A 63 -4.19 2.28 6.05
N LEU A 64 -4.51 2.97 4.95
CA LEU A 64 -5.76 3.72 4.81
C LEU A 64 -6.98 2.77 4.84
N HIS A 65 -6.89 1.64 4.12
CA HIS A 65 -7.96 0.66 4.04
C HIS A 65 -8.33 0.06 5.40
N SER A 66 -7.32 -0.23 6.25
CA SER A 66 -7.56 -0.70 7.61
C SER A 66 -8.29 0.33 8.47
N ASN A 67 -7.90 1.61 8.37
CA ASN A 67 -8.59 2.72 9.02
C ASN A 67 -10.04 2.85 8.54
N ASN A 68 -10.24 2.90 7.23
CA ASN A 68 -11.57 3.03 6.63
C ASN A 68 -12.49 1.85 6.99
N THR A 69 -11.93 0.64 7.14
CA THR A 69 -12.69 -0.55 7.55
C THR A 69 -13.06 -0.51 9.02
N ARG A 70 -12.14 -0.05 9.89
CA ARG A 70 -12.39 0.14 11.33
C ARG A 70 -13.48 1.18 11.56
N ASP A 71 -13.38 2.30 10.84
CA ASP A 71 -14.13 3.51 11.13
C ASP A 71 -15.46 3.60 10.35
N MET A 72 -15.91 2.55 9.65
CA MET A 72 -17.15 2.52 8.84
C MET A 72 -18.39 3.08 9.56
N VAL A 73 -18.52 2.86 10.88
CA VAL A 73 -19.69 3.32 11.65
C VAL A 73 -19.60 4.80 11.97
N THR A 74 -18.42 5.27 12.35
CA THR A 74 -18.16 6.68 12.66
C THR A 74 -18.19 7.54 11.39
N ASP A 75 -17.59 7.06 10.31
CA ASP A 75 -17.59 7.71 9.00
C ASP A 75 -19.01 7.86 8.45
N LYS A 76 -19.85 6.84 8.61
CA LYS A 76 -21.26 6.92 8.23
C LYS A 76 -22.01 8.01 8.98
N ARG A 77 -21.73 8.21 10.28
CA ARG A 77 -22.34 9.28 11.09
C ARG A 77 -21.83 10.67 10.68
N ALA A 78 -20.59 10.74 10.20
CA ALA A 78 -19.97 11.98 9.70
C ALA A 78 -20.27 12.23 8.21
N GLU A 79 -21.16 11.43 7.59
CA GLU A 79 -21.51 11.50 6.16
C GLU A 79 -20.31 11.33 5.21
N ILE A 80 -19.22 10.73 5.70
CA ILE A 80 -18.05 10.39 4.90
C ILE A 80 -18.32 9.07 4.18
N LYS A 81 -18.03 9.01 2.88
CA LYS A 81 -18.11 7.78 2.07
C LYS A 81 -16.70 7.26 1.79
N THR A 82 -16.43 6.02 2.18
CA THR A 82 -15.14 5.37 1.90
C THR A 82 -15.34 4.17 0.98
N MET A 83 -14.28 3.74 0.29
CA MET A 83 -14.32 2.54 -0.55
C MET A 83 -14.71 1.31 0.29
N ALA A 84 -14.16 1.18 1.48
CA ALA A 84 -14.47 0.11 2.42
C ALA A 84 -15.97 0.02 2.75
N MET A 85 -16.65 1.16 2.90
CA MET A 85 -18.11 1.20 3.11
C MET A 85 -18.89 0.73 1.87
N GLY A 86 -18.44 1.12 0.68
CA GLY A 86 -19.07 0.71 -0.59
C GLY A 86 -18.92 -0.79 -0.84
N LEU A 87 -17.77 -1.35 -0.53
CA LEU A 87 -17.46 -2.79 -0.69
C LEU A 87 -18.11 -3.66 0.40
N GLY A 88 -18.31 -3.12 1.59
CA GLY A 88 -18.73 -3.86 2.76
C GLY A 88 -17.63 -4.74 3.37
N LYS A 89 -17.82 -5.14 4.62
CA LYS A 89 -16.79 -5.77 5.47
C LYS A 89 -16.08 -6.98 4.84
N LYS A 90 -16.81 -7.87 4.16
CA LYS A 90 -16.21 -9.11 3.61
C LYS A 90 -15.27 -8.82 2.44
N ILE A 91 -15.70 -7.99 1.48
CA ILE A 91 -14.89 -7.65 0.30
C ILE A 91 -13.73 -6.75 0.73
N SER A 92 -13.97 -5.81 1.65
CA SER A 92 -12.94 -4.96 2.24
C SER A 92 -11.83 -5.80 2.91
N ALA A 93 -12.21 -6.83 3.69
CA ALA A 93 -11.22 -7.71 4.31
C ALA A 93 -10.43 -8.55 3.29
N PHE A 94 -11.05 -8.95 2.19
CA PHE A 94 -10.36 -9.65 1.09
C PHE A 94 -9.38 -8.70 0.37
N LEU A 95 -9.82 -7.49 0.04
CA LEU A 95 -9.00 -6.50 -0.66
C LEU A 95 -7.79 -6.08 0.19
N TYR A 96 -8.00 -5.80 1.48
CA TYR A 96 -6.91 -5.55 2.40
C TYR A 96 -5.89 -6.71 2.43
N GLY A 97 -6.38 -7.96 2.47
CA GLY A 97 -5.50 -9.14 2.40
C GLY A 97 -4.68 -9.17 1.10
N PHE A 98 -5.29 -8.80 -0.03
CA PHE A 98 -4.59 -8.64 -1.29
C PHE A 98 -3.52 -7.54 -1.23
N GLU A 99 -3.86 -6.37 -0.69
CA GLU A 99 -2.94 -5.22 -0.58
C GLU A 99 -1.67 -5.55 0.22
N VAL A 100 -1.77 -6.36 1.27
CA VAL A 100 -0.61 -6.68 2.13
C VAL A 100 0.13 -7.97 1.73
N ILE A 101 -0.49 -8.88 0.95
CA ILE A 101 0.13 -10.16 0.55
C ILE A 101 0.67 -10.11 -0.89
N PHE A 102 -0.09 -9.54 -1.82
CA PHE A 102 0.30 -9.48 -3.24
C PHE A 102 1.67 -8.82 -3.47
N PRO A 103 2.11 -7.79 -2.71
CA PRO A 103 3.45 -7.23 -2.81
C PRO A 103 4.58 -8.27 -2.79
N PHE A 104 4.47 -9.30 -1.98
CA PHE A 104 5.46 -10.37 -1.91
C PHE A 104 5.48 -11.22 -3.18
N VAL A 105 4.29 -11.60 -3.66
CA VAL A 105 4.13 -12.34 -4.93
C VAL A 105 4.72 -11.53 -6.08
N TRP A 106 4.41 -10.24 -6.13
CA TRP A 106 4.87 -9.33 -7.17
C TRP A 106 6.38 -9.21 -7.22
N VAL A 107 7.03 -8.92 -6.08
CA VAL A 107 8.50 -8.86 -6.00
C VAL A 107 9.13 -10.20 -6.33
N GLY A 108 8.54 -11.32 -5.89
CA GLY A 108 9.00 -12.66 -6.26
C GLY A 108 8.97 -12.90 -7.77
N ILE A 109 7.88 -12.51 -8.44
CA ILE A 109 7.75 -12.58 -9.89
C ILE A 109 8.82 -11.72 -10.57
N LEU A 110 8.98 -10.46 -10.15
CA LEU A 110 9.97 -9.57 -10.74
C LEU A 110 11.41 -10.08 -10.56
N SER A 111 11.71 -10.72 -9.42
CA SER A 111 13.01 -11.35 -9.18
C SER A 111 13.24 -12.55 -10.10
N ILE A 112 12.22 -13.41 -10.30
CA ILE A 112 12.30 -14.56 -11.20
C ILE A 112 12.49 -14.11 -12.66
N LEU A 113 11.81 -13.03 -13.06
CA LEU A 113 11.90 -12.48 -14.42
C LEU A 113 13.16 -11.62 -14.64
N GLY A 114 14.01 -11.44 -13.64
CA GLY A 114 15.25 -10.66 -13.75
C GLY A 114 15.05 -9.13 -13.73
N TYR A 115 13.85 -8.64 -13.46
CA TYR A 115 13.59 -7.20 -13.29
C TYR A 115 14.07 -6.67 -11.93
N MET A 116 14.24 -7.54 -10.95
CA MET A 116 14.83 -7.23 -9.65
C MET A 116 15.92 -8.23 -9.28
N PRO A 117 16.94 -7.80 -8.53
CA PRO A 117 17.97 -8.70 -8.00
C PRO A 117 17.36 -9.80 -7.12
N VAL A 118 17.91 -11.01 -7.19
CA VAL A 118 17.43 -12.16 -6.40
C VAL A 118 17.49 -11.86 -4.89
N GLY A 119 18.44 -11.03 -4.45
CA GLY A 119 18.54 -10.61 -3.04
C GLY A 119 17.29 -9.94 -2.48
N THR A 120 16.38 -9.41 -3.37
CA THR A 120 15.13 -8.78 -2.91
C THR A 120 14.16 -9.76 -2.24
N VAL A 121 14.38 -11.07 -2.37
CA VAL A 121 13.60 -12.10 -1.64
C VAL A 121 13.74 -11.98 -0.11
N ILE A 122 14.70 -11.22 0.39
CA ILE A 122 14.85 -10.96 1.85
C ILE A 122 13.58 -10.33 2.46
N ILE A 123 12.76 -9.62 1.66
CA ILE A 123 11.47 -9.07 2.12
C ILE A 123 10.54 -10.14 2.68
N PHE A 124 10.68 -11.41 2.25
CA PHE A 124 9.84 -12.52 2.74
C PHE A 124 10.00 -12.76 4.24
N LEU A 125 11.04 -12.23 4.89
CA LEU A 125 11.17 -12.21 6.34
C LEU A 125 10.01 -11.44 7.02
N THR A 126 9.38 -10.51 6.31
CA THR A 126 8.23 -9.74 6.82
C THR A 126 6.87 -10.38 6.47
N LEU A 127 6.85 -11.43 5.63
CA LEU A 127 5.62 -12.12 5.23
C LEU A 127 4.77 -12.64 6.41
N PRO A 128 5.34 -13.19 7.50
CA PRO A 128 4.55 -13.59 8.66
C PRO A 128 3.75 -12.44 9.29
N ILE A 129 4.29 -11.21 9.27
CA ILE A 129 3.60 -10.00 9.76
C ILE A 129 2.42 -9.70 8.84
N ALA A 130 2.61 -9.71 7.51
CA ALA A 130 1.56 -9.50 6.52
C ALA A 130 0.42 -10.53 6.66
N ILE A 131 0.75 -11.81 6.82
CA ILE A 131 -0.22 -12.89 7.06
C ILE A 131 -0.98 -12.64 8.37
N GLY A 132 -0.28 -12.21 9.42
CA GLY A 132 -0.90 -11.85 10.70
C GLY A 132 -1.91 -10.71 10.56
N CYS A 133 -1.54 -9.65 9.85
CA CYS A 133 -2.41 -8.51 9.54
C CYS A 133 -3.65 -8.93 8.74
N ALA A 134 -3.46 -9.71 7.65
CA ALA A 134 -4.57 -10.21 6.83
C ALA A 134 -5.54 -11.11 7.63
N LYS A 135 -5.02 -11.98 8.50
CA LYS A 135 -5.85 -12.81 9.40
C LYS A 135 -6.64 -11.95 10.40
N THR A 136 -6.02 -10.93 10.98
CA THR A 136 -6.68 -10.01 11.92
C THR A 136 -7.82 -9.27 11.22
N MET A 137 -7.60 -8.74 10.01
CA MET A 137 -8.64 -8.10 9.22
C MET A 137 -9.78 -9.08 8.90
N LYS A 138 -9.47 -10.30 8.46
CA LYS A 138 -10.48 -11.33 8.17
C LYS A 138 -11.33 -11.64 9.39
N ASN A 139 -10.72 -11.78 10.57
CA ASN A 139 -11.42 -12.09 11.81
C ASN A 139 -12.33 -10.93 12.27
N SER A 140 -12.01 -9.69 11.93
CA SER A 140 -12.83 -8.52 12.28
C SER A 140 -14.21 -8.52 11.61
N VAL A 141 -14.39 -9.27 10.52
CA VAL A 141 -15.67 -9.38 9.80
C VAL A 141 -16.77 -9.88 10.73
N THR A 142 -16.46 -10.85 11.58
CA THR A 142 -17.38 -11.43 12.57
C THR A 142 -17.14 -10.92 13.99
N GLY A 143 -15.89 -10.65 14.35
CA GLY A 143 -15.49 -10.23 15.70
C GLY A 143 -15.59 -8.73 15.98
N GLY A 144 -15.84 -7.93 14.94
CA GLY A 144 -16.04 -6.49 15.09
C GLY A 144 -14.78 -5.63 14.94
N PRO A 145 -14.96 -4.28 14.86
CA PRO A 145 -13.88 -3.35 14.54
C PRO A 145 -12.81 -3.22 15.65
N ALA A 146 -13.13 -3.60 16.90
CA ALA A 146 -12.17 -3.57 18.00
C ALA A 146 -10.95 -4.46 17.73
N LEU A 147 -11.09 -5.54 16.94
CA LEU A 147 -9.98 -6.42 16.57
C LEU A 147 -8.95 -5.75 15.65
N ILE A 148 -9.32 -4.70 14.97
CA ILE A 148 -8.47 -3.97 14.04
C ILE A 148 -8.15 -2.55 14.53
N ALA A 149 -8.24 -2.31 15.85
CA ALA A 149 -8.02 -0.99 16.45
C ALA A 149 -6.61 -0.43 16.18
N ASP A 150 -5.60 -1.32 16.11
CA ASP A 150 -4.18 -1.01 15.88
C ASP A 150 -3.66 -1.53 14.53
N LEU A 151 -4.53 -1.99 13.64
CA LEU A 151 -4.13 -2.67 12.42
C LEU A 151 -3.42 -1.73 11.44
N ASP A 152 -3.80 -0.45 11.42
CA ASP A 152 -3.12 0.62 10.67
C ASP A 152 -1.65 0.79 11.10
N VAL A 153 -1.40 0.82 12.42
CA VAL A 153 -0.04 0.90 12.97
C VAL A 153 0.77 -0.35 12.63
N ARG A 154 0.17 -1.53 12.72
CA ARG A 154 0.82 -2.80 12.35
C ARG A 154 1.14 -2.85 10.85
N THR A 155 0.24 -2.33 10.00
CA THR A 155 0.46 -2.23 8.55
C THR A 155 1.54 -1.21 8.24
N ALA A 156 1.61 -0.08 8.95
CA ALA A 156 2.68 0.90 8.81
C ALA A 156 4.05 0.32 9.21
N ASN A 157 4.11 -0.48 10.27
CA ASN A 157 5.33 -1.20 10.64
C ASN A 157 5.74 -2.23 9.58
N LEU A 158 4.78 -2.96 9.00
CA LEU A 158 5.03 -3.85 7.86
C LEU A 158 5.61 -3.07 6.68
N GLN A 159 5.01 -1.91 6.33
CA GLN A 159 5.48 -1.03 5.28
C GLN A 159 6.94 -0.59 5.52
N LEU A 160 7.26 -0.15 6.73
CA LEU A 160 8.59 0.29 7.10
C LEU A 160 9.63 -0.84 6.93
N LEU A 161 9.34 -2.02 7.47
CA LEU A 161 10.25 -3.18 7.39
C LEU A 161 10.41 -3.67 5.95
N PHE A 162 9.32 -3.80 5.21
CA PHE A 162 9.32 -4.21 3.81
C PHE A 162 10.16 -3.26 2.95
N SER A 163 9.89 -1.95 3.05
CA SER A 163 10.60 -0.93 2.27
C SER A 163 12.09 -0.85 2.64
N THR A 164 12.42 -0.97 3.93
CA THR A 164 13.81 -0.98 4.40
C THR A 164 14.58 -2.17 3.86
N LEU A 165 14.04 -3.39 3.96
CA LEU A 165 14.69 -4.60 3.45
C LEU A 165 14.82 -4.57 1.93
N LEU A 166 13.79 -4.10 1.22
CA LEU A 166 13.84 -3.94 -0.23
C LEU A 166 14.95 -2.95 -0.63
N THR A 167 15.00 -1.79 0.01
CA THR A 167 16.00 -0.74 -0.26
C THR A 167 17.43 -1.26 0.01
N ILE A 168 17.67 -1.88 1.17
CA ILE A 168 18.98 -2.45 1.52
C ILE A 168 19.39 -3.49 0.46
N SER A 169 18.48 -4.37 0.06
CA SER A 169 18.76 -5.40 -0.93
C SER A 169 19.14 -4.79 -2.30
N LEU A 170 18.41 -3.75 -2.74
CA LEU A 170 18.70 -3.05 -3.99
C LEU A 170 20.07 -2.34 -3.94
N ILE A 171 20.41 -1.73 -2.81
CA ILE A 171 21.72 -1.09 -2.61
C ILE A 171 22.84 -2.13 -2.66
N ILE A 172 22.72 -3.21 -1.90
CA ILE A 172 23.75 -4.25 -1.84
C ILE A 172 23.98 -4.87 -3.22
N SER A 173 22.91 -5.14 -3.97
CA SER A 173 23.00 -5.74 -5.30
C SER A 173 23.71 -4.85 -6.33
N ARG A 174 23.90 -3.56 -6.04
CA ARG A 174 24.65 -2.64 -6.91
C ARG A 174 26.16 -2.85 -6.78
N PHE A 175 26.62 -3.44 -5.67
CA PHE A 175 28.03 -3.66 -5.36
C PHE A 175 28.48 -5.12 -5.55
N LEU A 176 27.54 -6.01 -5.84
CA LEU A 176 27.78 -7.41 -6.20
C LEU A 176 27.72 -7.62 -7.71
#